data_aa81820c821bc5a6f3a54ea29529acf3
#
_entry.id   aa81820c821bc5a6f3a54ea29529acf3
#
_cell.length_a   1.000
_cell.length_b   1.000
_cell.length_c   1.000
_cell.angle_alpha   90.00
_cell.angle_beta   90.00
_cell.angle_gamma   90.00
#
_symmetry.space_group_name_H-M   'P 1'
#
loop_
_entity.id
_entity.type
_entity.pdbx_description
1 polymer ?
#
loop_
_entity_poly.entity_id
_entity_poly.type
_entity_poly.pdbx_seq_one_letter_code
_entity_poly.pdbx_strand_id
1 'polypeptide(L)'
;MTRRTQFHSVFLRALASLWLNRFMPVFSCSAILFDLDGVLCDSTEAVDREWREWAARKGVDGDAIMAISHGVRTVEVIRRVAPHLDAVAEAAAIENHEAHDQRGVVVMPGAVELVQSIPSGRWGVVTSGSRLLAANRLRHCGVPVPEAMVTSDDVVNGKPHPEPYLKGASLLGFSPQECLVIEDAPAGIASAKAGGMKVIGLASTYGAEKLGEANIVVSGLKQIQTTVEREGRLLVSLEGAESCLEKLI
;
A
#
# COMPACT_ATOMS: atom_id res chain seq x y z
N MET A 1 42.07 38.31 -14.21
CA MET A 1 41.29 37.69 -13.10
C MET A 1 39.88 37.52 -13.57
N THR A 2 39.36 36.31 -13.93
CA THR A 2 37.90 36.12 -14.03
C THR A 2 37.45 34.81 -14.70
N ARG A 3 38.33 33.92 -15.14
CA ARG A 3 37.89 32.62 -15.68
C ARG A 3 38.06 31.42 -14.73
N ARG A 4 38.85 31.53 -13.67
CA ARG A 4 39.13 30.44 -12.73
C ARG A 4 38.05 30.28 -11.63
N THR A 5 37.33 31.33 -11.30
CA THR A 5 36.31 31.35 -10.24
C THR A 5 34.97 30.79 -10.70
N GLN A 6 34.62 30.86 -12.00
CA GLN A 6 33.36 30.35 -12.53
C GLN A 6 33.38 28.82 -12.68
N PHE A 7 34.53 28.23 -13.05
CA PHE A 7 34.67 26.77 -13.16
C PHE A 7 34.56 26.03 -11.81
N HIS A 8 35.05 26.68 -10.71
CA HIS A 8 34.93 26.08 -9.37
C HIS A 8 33.50 26.06 -8.84
N SER A 9 32.70 27.07 -9.15
CA SER A 9 31.30 27.13 -8.68
C SER A 9 30.38 26.14 -9.40
N VAL A 10 30.61 25.90 -10.70
CA VAL A 10 29.85 24.93 -11.49
C VAL A 10 30.26 23.50 -11.11
N PHE A 11 31.53 23.25 -10.86
CA PHE A 11 32.05 21.94 -10.45
C PHE A 11 31.60 21.58 -9.02
N LEU A 12 31.58 22.55 -8.10
CA LEU A 12 31.06 22.37 -6.74
C LEU A 12 29.53 22.19 -6.71
N ARG A 13 28.78 22.85 -7.59
CA ARG A 13 27.33 22.61 -7.74
C ARG A 13 27.04 21.25 -8.37
N ALA A 14 27.82 20.81 -9.36
CA ALA A 14 27.72 19.47 -9.94
C ALA A 14 28.13 18.38 -8.94
N LEU A 15 29.19 18.59 -8.14
CA LEU A 15 29.56 17.69 -7.06
C LEU A 15 28.54 17.69 -5.92
N ALA A 16 27.97 18.84 -5.56
CA ALA A 16 26.90 18.89 -4.56
C ALA A 16 25.62 18.21 -5.02
N SER A 17 25.24 18.30 -6.31
CA SER A 17 24.11 17.56 -6.85
C SER A 17 24.39 16.06 -6.95
N LEU A 18 25.65 15.64 -7.21
CA LEU A 18 26.08 14.25 -7.17
C LEU A 18 26.18 13.71 -5.74
N TRP A 19 26.50 14.56 -4.75
CA TRP A 19 26.53 14.20 -3.33
C TRP A 19 25.15 14.09 -2.70
N LEU A 20 24.20 14.96 -3.09
CA LEU A 20 22.79 14.89 -2.66
C LEU A 20 22.04 13.69 -3.28
N ASN A 21 22.50 13.16 -4.42
CA ASN A 21 21.91 11.99 -5.07
C ASN A 21 22.51 10.65 -4.60
N ARG A 22 23.37 10.64 -3.58
CA ARG A 22 24.25 9.49 -3.35
C ARG A 22 23.65 8.31 -2.60
N PHE A 23 22.47 8.40 -1.98
CA PHE A 23 21.93 7.30 -1.18
C PHE A 23 20.39 7.30 -1.12
N MET A 24 19.72 7.30 -2.28
CA MET A 24 18.31 6.92 -2.29
C MET A 24 18.20 5.44 -2.67
N PRO A 25 17.59 4.58 -1.83
CA PRO A 25 17.32 3.21 -2.25
C PRO A 25 16.50 3.25 -3.52
N VAL A 26 16.95 2.51 -4.53
CA VAL A 26 16.28 2.47 -5.83
C VAL A 26 15.79 1.06 -6.07
N PHE A 27 14.49 0.92 -6.37
CA PHE A 27 13.92 -0.31 -6.88
C PHE A 27 13.71 -0.18 -8.39
N SER A 28 14.09 -1.20 -9.15
CA SER A 28 13.68 -1.37 -10.54
C SER A 28 12.63 -2.48 -10.61
N CYS A 29 11.46 -2.19 -11.17
CA CYS A 29 10.34 -3.12 -11.29
C CYS A 29 9.60 -2.93 -12.62
N SER A 30 8.75 -3.87 -12.98
CA SER A 30 7.88 -3.78 -14.16
C SER A 30 6.51 -3.20 -13.81
N ALA A 31 6.05 -3.41 -12.57
CA ALA A 31 4.76 -2.93 -12.10
C ALA A 31 4.75 -2.67 -10.59
N ILE A 32 3.77 -1.89 -10.13
CA ILE A 32 3.53 -1.60 -8.72
C ILE A 32 2.12 -2.06 -8.33
N LEU A 33 2.02 -2.81 -7.25
CA LEU A 33 0.77 -3.21 -6.62
C LEU A 33 0.61 -2.44 -5.31
N PHE A 34 -0.51 -1.76 -5.19
CA PHE A 34 -0.86 -0.98 -4.00
C PHE A 34 -1.89 -1.73 -3.16
N ASP A 35 -1.73 -1.77 -1.85
CA ASP A 35 -2.89 -1.91 -1.00
C ASP A 35 -3.78 -0.66 -1.12
N LEU A 36 -4.99 -0.72 -0.61
CA LEU A 36 -5.95 0.38 -0.70
C LEU A 36 -6.00 1.18 0.60
N ASP A 37 -6.43 0.53 1.67
CA ASP A 37 -6.74 1.15 2.96
C ASP A 37 -5.46 1.39 3.75
N GLY A 38 -5.22 2.63 4.14
CA GLY A 38 -3.94 3.03 4.74
C GLY A 38 -2.83 3.32 3.71
N VAL A 39 -3.03 3.00 2.41
CA VAL A 39 -2.05 3.27 1.34
C VAL A 39 -2.55 4.32 0.35
N LEU A 40 -3.64 4.10 -0.35
CA LEU A 40 -4.22 5.06 -1.30
C LEU A 40 -5.31 5.92 -0.67
N CYS A 41 -6.06 5.35 0.27
CA CYS A 41 -7.11 6.01 1.04
C CYS A 41 -6.83 5.82 2.53
N ASP A 42 -6.91 6.88 3.33
CA ASP A 42 -7.04 6.76 4.77
C ASP A 42 -8.51 6.54 5.10
N SER A 43 -8.82 5.33 5.53
CA SER A 43 -10.17 4.89 5.93
C SER A 43 -10.23 4.56 7.43
N THR A 44 -9.19 4.88 8.20
CA THR A 44 -9.04 4.46 9.60
C THR A 44 -10.25 4.86 10.45
N GLU A 45 -10.72 6.11 10.32
CA GLU A 45 -11.88 6.60 11.07
C GLU A 45 -13.18 5.86 10.67
N ALA A 46 -13.36 5.62 9.37
CA ALA A 46 -14.55 4.93 8.86
C ALA A 46 -14.58 3.46 9.32
N VAL A 47 -13.46 2.76 9.23
CA VAL A 47 -13.32 1.37 9.67
C VAL A 47 -13.50 1.23 11.18
N ASP A 48 -12.85 2.09 11.99
CA ASP A 48 -13.01 2.06 13.45
C ASP A 48 -14.48 2.27 13.85
N ARG A 49 -15.14 3.25 13.26
CA ARG A 49 -16.55 3.54 13.49
C ARG A 49 -17.43 2.33 13.17
N GLU A 50 -17.31 1.74 12.00
CA GLU A 50 -18.13 0.61 11.55
C GLU A 50 -17.94 -0.61 12.46
N TRP A 51 -16.68 -0.96 12.76
CA TRP A 51 -16.42 -2.08 13.66
C TRP A 51 -16.93 -1.86 15.08
N ARG A 52 -16.80 -0.65 15.63
CA ARG A 52 -17.34 -0.34 16.96
C ARG A 52 -18.85 -0.39 16.99
N GLU A 53 -19.53 0.13 15.97
CA GLU A 53 -20.97 0.04 15.84
C GLU A 53 -21.44 -1.42 15.70
N TRP A 54 -20.76 -2.22 14.87
CA TRP A 54 -21.06 -3.64 14.73
C TRP A 54 -20.82 -4.40 16.04
N ALA A 55 -19.69 -4.16 16.68
CA ALA A 55 -19.33 -4.77 17.97
C ALA A 55 -20.40 -4.50 19.06
N ALA A 56 -20.85 -3.24 19.16
CA ALA A 56 -21.91 -2.87 20.11
C ALA A 56 -23.23 -3.58 19.80
N ARG A 57 -23.61 -3.72 18.52
CA ARG A 57 -24.83 -4.44 18.12
C ARG A 57 -24.77 -5.95 18.42
N LYS A 58 -23.58 -6.53 18.37
CA LYS A 58 -23.37 -7.99 18.50
C LYS A 58 -22.87 -8.42 19.90
N GLY A 59 -22.57 -7.47 20.77
CA GLY A 59 -22.02 -7.76 22.10
C GLY A 59 -20.59 -8.32 22.08
N VAL A 60 -19.78 -7.88 21.09
CA VAL A 60 -18.38 -8.29 20.89
C VAL A 60 -17.45 -7.15 21.35
N ASP A 61 -16.25 -7.50 21.78
CA ASP A 61 -15.21 -6.54 22.16
C ASP A 61 -14.65 -5.82 20.91
N GLY A 62 -14.91 -4.53 20.78
CA GLY A 62 -14.43 -3.71 19.68
C GLY A 62 -12.92 -3.54 19.65
N ASP A 63 -12.24 -3.48 20.80
CA ASP A 63 -10.78 -3.34 20.87
C ASP A 63 -10.09 -4.62 20.42
N ALA A 64 -10.65 -5.78 20.74
CA ALA A 64 -10.17 -7.06 20.23
C ALA A 64 -10.29 -7.16 18.69
N ILE A 65 -11.33 -6.57 18.11
CA ILE A 65 -11.50 -6.48 16.65
C ILE A 65 -10.41 -5.60 16.05
N MET A 66 -10.24 -4.38 16.57
CA MET A 66 -9.27 -3.40 16.03
C MET A 66 -7.84 -3.92 16.07
N ALA A 67 -7.51 -4.76 17.05
CA ALA A 67 -6.18 -5.36 17.15
C ALA A 67 -5.82 -6.29 15.96
N ILE A 68 -6.81 -6.80 15.21
CA ILE A 68 -6.60 -7.81 14.17
C ILE A 68 -7.22 -7.47 12.81
N SER A 69 -8.00 -6.39 12.70
CA SER A 69 -8.82 -6.11 11.50
C SER A 69 -8.03 -5.52 10.33
N HIS A 70 -7.01 -4.73 10.61
CA HIS A 70 -6.28 -4.03 9.54
C HIS A 70 -5.55 -4.99 8.59
N GLY A 71 -5.83 -4.86 7.30
CA GLY A 71 -5.23 -5.67 6.25
C GLY A 71 -5.80 -7.10 6.12
N VAL A 72 -6.77 -7.48 6.96
CA VAL A 72 -7.41 -8.81 6.97
C VAL A 72 -8.84 -8.72 6.46
N ARG A 73 -9.34 -9.76 5.80
CA ARG A 73 -10.72 -9.78 5.29
C ARG A 73 -11.75 -9.76 6.43
N THR A 74 -12.78 -8.98 6.27
CA THR A 74 -13.90 -8.83 7.24
C THR A 74 -14.44 -10.19 7.69
N VAL A 75 -14.66 -11.12 6.78
CA VAL A 75 -15.15 -12.48 7.08
C VAL A 75 -14.22 -13.26 7.98
N GLU A 76 -12.90 -13.07 7.86
CA GLU A 76 -11.91 -13.76 8.68
C GLU A 76 -11.83 -13.16 10.10
N VAL A 77 -11.98 -11.85 10.20
CA VAL A 77 -12.07 -11.15 11.50
C VAL A 77 -13.29 -11.66 12.25
N ILE A 78 -14.47 -11.67 11.62
CA ILE A 78 -15.72 -12.13 12.26
C ILE A 78 -15.62 -13.59 12.73
N ARG A 79 -15.05 -14.48 11.90
CA ARG A 79 -14.84 -15.89 12.29
C ARG A 79 -14.01 -16.04 13.55
N ARG A 80 -13.06 -15.12 13.79
CA ARG A 80 -12.19 -15.17 15.00
C ARG A 80 -12.88 -14.61 16.23
N VAL A 81 -13.59 -13.49 16.09
CA VAL A 81 -14.15 -12.76 17.25
C VAL A 81 -15.58 -13.19 17.58
N ALA A 82 -16.33 -13.70 16.62
CA ALA A 82 -17.73 -14.10 16.76
C ALA A 82 -18.06 -15.39 15.96
N PRO A 83 -17.41 -16.54 16.28
CA PRO A 83 -17.55 -17.77 15.50
C PRO A 83 -18.97 -18.37 15.51
N HIS A 84 -19.86 -17.86 16.34
CA HIS A 84 -21.26 -18.25 16.44
C HIS A 84 -22.19 -17.54 15.45
N LEU A 85 -21.69 -16.49 14.76
CA LEU A 85 -22.43 -15.73 13.77
C LEU A 85 -22.18 -16.30 12.35
N ASP A 86 -23.09 -15.98 11.45
CA ASP A 86 -22.87 -16.20 10.00
C ASP A 86 -21.87 -15.12 9.51
N ALA A 87 -20.59 -15.50 9.51
CA ALA A 87 -19.51 -14.57 9.17
C ALA A 87 -19.61 -14.01 7.74
N VAL A 88 -20.20 -14.79 6.80
CA VAL A 88 -20.36 -14.35 5.41
C VAL A 88 -21.46 -13.31 5.29
N ALA A 89 -22.60 -13.55 5.91
CA ALA A 89 -23.70 -12.59 5.90
C ALA A 89 -23.34 -11.28 6.65
N GLU A 90 -22.69 -11.41 7.80
CA GLU A 90 -22.24 -10.24 8.58
C GLU A 90 -21.19 -9.42 7.84
N ALA A 91 -20.20 -10.07 7.21
CA ALA A 91 -19.19 -9.37 6.42
C ALA A 91 -19.81 -8.63 5.23
N ALA A 92 -20.71 -9.27 4.50
CA ALA A 92 -21.41 -8.63 3.39
C ALA A 92 -22.22 -7.39 3.84
N ALA A 93 -22.85 -7.44 5.02
CA ALA A 93 -23.60 -6.33 5.57
C ALA A 93 -22.67 -5.15 5.95
N ILE A 94 -21.55 -5.42 6.63
CA ILE A 94 -20.54 -4.43 7.00
C ILE A 94 -19.99 -3.76 5.74
N GLU A 95 -19.45 -4.54 4.80
CA GLU A 95 -18.79 -4.02 3.60
C GLU A 95 -19.77 -3.27 2.67
N ASN A 96 -21.03 -3.71 2.61
CA ASN A 96 -22.04 -2.96 1.88
C ASN A 96 -22.37 -1.62 2.54
N HIS A 97 -22.41 -1.54 3.88
CA HIS A 97 -22.59 -0.28 4.59
C HIS A 97 -21.40 0.67 4.37
N GLU A 98 -20.18 0.18 4.57
CA GLU A 98 -18.94 0.96 4.32
C GLU A 98 -18.85 1.44 2.86
N ALA A 99 -19.29 0.64 1.89
CA ALA A 99 -19.26 1.03 0.48
C ALA A 99 -20.14 2.26 0.19
N HIS A 100 -21.18 2.51 0.99
CA HIS A 100 -22.10 3.63 0.82
C HIS A 100 -21.87 4.77 1.82
N ASP A 101 -21.11 4.53 2.90
CA ASP A 101 -20.74 5.55 3.89
C ASP A 101 -19.26 5.89 3.80
N GLN A 102 -18.95 6.97 3.08
CA GLN A 102 -17.57 7.44 2.89
C GLN A 102 -17.16 8.51 3.93
N ARG A 103 -17.92 8.72 4.99
CA ARG A 103 -17.57 9.68 6.06
C ARG A 103 -16.28 9.23 6.75
N GLY A 104 -15.32 10.16 6.85
CA GLY A 104 -14.00 9.88 7.43
C GLY A 104 -13.03 9.19 6.49
N VAL A 105 -13.41 8.88 5.24
CA VAL A 105 -12.49 8.42 4.21
C VAL A 105 -11.87 9.62 3.51
N VAL A 106 -10.55 9.70 3.46
CA VAL A 106 -9.81 10.76 2.78
C VAL A 106 -8.69 10.17 1.91
N VAL A 107 -8.29 10.91 0.87
CA VAL A 107 -7.17 10.50 0.03
C VAL A 107 -5.85 10.58 0.81
N MET A 108 -5.00 9.57 0.67
CA MET A 108 -3.65 9.62 1.23
C MET A 108 -2.81 10.68 0.50
N PRO A 109 -2.08 11.55 1.26
CA PRO A 109 -1.28 12.60 0.66
C PRO A 109 -0.21 12.04 -0.31
N GLY A 110 -0.30 12.42 -1.59
CA GLY A 110 0.59 11.95 -2.65
C GLY A 110 0.08 10.73 -3.43
N ALA A 111 -1.07 10.15 -3.07
CA ALA A 111 -1.60 8.94 -3.74
C ALA A 111 -1.97 9.20 -5.20
N VAL A 112 -2.68 10.28 -5.48
CA VAL A 112 -3.12 10.61 -6.84
C VAL A 112 -1.91 10.90 -7.74
N GLU A 113 -0.99 11.73 -7.27
CA GLU A 113 0.22 12.10 -8.01
C GLU A 113 1.11 10.87 -8.29
N LEU A 114 1.29 10.00 -7.30
CA LEU A 114 2.08 8.78 -7.46
C LEU A 114 1.45 7.85 -8.50
N VAL A 115 0.16 7.57 -8.38
CA VAL A 115 -0.55 6.69 -9.33
C VAL A 115 -0.51 7.26 -10.75
N GLN A 116 -0.71 8.57 -10.91
CA GLN A 116 -0.66 9.25 -12.22
C GLN A 116 0.74 9.27 -12.85
N SER A 117 1.81 9.13 -12.04
CA SER A 117 3.18 9.04 -12.56
C SER A 117 3.52 7.67 -13.15
N ILE A 118 2.66 6.65 -12.92
CA ILE A 118 2.87 5.27 -13.39
C ILE A 118 2.05 5.05 -14.67
N PRO A 119 2.66 4.51 -15.75
CA PRO A 119 1.94 4.21 -16.97
C PRO A 119 0.76 3.25 -16.76
N SER A 120 -0.31 3.42 -17.54
CA SER A 120 -1.44 2.50 -17.55
C SER A 120 -0.99 1.06 -17.78
N GLY A 121 -1.64 0.10 -17.12
CA GLY A 121 -1.27 -1.33 -17.17
C GLY A 121 -0.02 -1.71 -16.37
N ARG A 122 0.60 -0.77 -15.64
CA ARG A 122 1.78 -1.04 -14.82
C ARG A 122 1.54 -0.81 -13.32
N TRP A 123 0.29 -0.67 -12.94
CA TRP A 123 -0.10 -0.63 -11.54
C TRP A 123 -1.47 -1.26 -11.33
N GLY A 124 -1.69 -1.71 -10.11
CA GLY A 124 -2.96 -2.32 -9.70
C GLY A 124 -3.19 -2.17 -8.21
N VAL A 125 -4.38 -2.55 -7.78
CA VAL A 125 -4.81 -2.53 -6.38
C VAL A 125 -5.07 -3.95 -5.88
N VAL A 126 -4.60 -4.26 -4.67
CA VAL A 126 -4.82 -5.55 -4.00
C VAL A 126 -5.32 -5.28 -2.59
N THR A 127 -6.62 -5.40 -2.37
CA THR A 127 -7.26 -5.10 -1.08
C THR A 127 -7.97 -6.30 -0.47
N SER A 128 -8.15 -6.26 0.84
CA SER A 128 -8.95 -7.23 1.61
C SER A 128 -10.45 -6.90 1.65
N GLY A 129 -10.87 -5.72 1.16
CA GLY A 129 -12.27 -5.32 1.01
C GLY A 129 -12.91 -5.88 -0.26
N SER A 130 -14.26 -5.79 -0.34
CA SER A 130 -15.03 -6.18 -1.53
C SER A 130 -14.80 -5.22 -2.72
N ARG A 131 -15.13 -5.68 -3.91
CA ARG A 131 -14.99 -4.87 -5.13
C ARG A 131 -15.82 -3.60 -5.11
N LEU A 132 -17.02 -3.66 -4.58
CA LEU A 132 -17.89 -2.50 -4.45
C LEU A 132 -17.26 -1.45 -3.51
N LEU A 133 -16.81 -1.88 -2.33
CA LEU A 133 -16.15 -1.02 -1.35
C LEU A 133 -14.90 -0.37 -1.93
N ALA A 134 -14.01 -1.17 -2.51
CA ALA A 134 -12.76 -0.69 -3.10
C ALA A 134 -12.99 0.34 -4.21
N ALA A 135 -13.90 0.05 -5.15
CA ALA A 135 -14.20 0.96 -6.25
C ALA A 135 -14.79 2.29 -5.77
N ASN A 136 -15.65 2.27 -4.74
CA ASN A 136 -16.25 3.47 -4.19
C ASN A 136 -15.25 4.31 -3.40
N ARG A 137 -14.35 3.70 -2.60
CA ARG A 137 -13.25 4.40 -1.92
C ARG A 137 -12.30 5.07 -2.91
N LEU A 138 -11.86 4.35 -3.95
CA LEU A 138 -11.00 4.94 -4.99
C LEU A 138 -11.65 6.15 -5.66
N ARG A 139 -12.92 6.04 -6.07
CA ARG A 139 -13.65 7.16 -6.69
C ARG A 139 -13.80 8.34 -5.73
N HIS A 140 -14.15 8.08 -4.46
CA HIS A 140 -14.28 9.12 -3.43
C HIS A 140 -12.96 9.86 -3.21
N CYS A 141 -11.85 9.13 -3.18
CA CYS A 141 -10.50 9.68 -3.04
C CYS A 141 -9.93 10.32 -4.34
N GLY A 142 -10.66 10.30 -5.45
CA GLY A 142 -10.18 10.83 -6.74
C GLY A 142 -9.04 10.01 -7.35
N VAL A 143 -8.83 8.78 -6.89
CA VAL A 143 -7.86 7.84 -7.46
C VAL A 143 -8.55 7.04 -8.58
N PRO A 144 -7.93 6.90 -9.76
CA PRO A 144 -8.50 6.08 -10.83
C PRO A 144 -8.74 4.63 -10.36
N VAL A 145 -9.84 4.02 -10.81
CA VAL A 145 -10.05 2.58 -10.58
C VAL A 145 -9.24 1.81 -11.62
N PRO A 146 -8.22 1.01 -11.23
CA PRO A 146 -7.40 0.29 -12.19
C PRO A 146 -8.12 -0.93 -12.78
N GLU A 147 -7.70 -1.36 -13.97
CA GLU A 147 -8.15 -2.62 -14.56
C GLU A 147 -7.69 -3.82 -13.72
N ALA A 148 -6.44 -3.79 -13.25
CA ALA A 148 -5.88 -4.80 -12.36
C ALA A 148 -6.26 -4.49 -10.90
N MET A 149 -7.41 -4.97 -10.47
CA MET A 149 -7.91 -4.85 -9.10
C MET A 149 -8.27 -6.22 -8.55
N VAL A 150 -7.57 -6.63 -7.48
CA VAL A 150 -7.85 -7.86 -6.71
C VAL A 150 -8.49 -7.47 -5.38
N THR A 151 -9.58 -8.12 -5.05
CA THR A 151 -10.43 -7.84 -3.89
C THR A 151 -10.72 -9.14 -3.13
N SER A 152 -11.41 -9.06 -2.00
CA SER A 152 -11.88 -10.26 -1.27
C SER A 152 -12.73 -11.20 -2.13
N ASP A 153 -13.43 -10.66 -3.14
CA ASP A 153 -14.31 -11.41 -4.03
C ASP A 153 -13.52 -12.29 -5.03
N ASP A 154 -12.25 -12.02 -5.21
CA ASP A 154 -11.42 -12.62 -6.24
C ASP A 154 -10.54 -13.78 -5.73
N VAL A 155 -10.44 -13.98 -4.41
CA VAL A 155 -9.48 -14.90 -3.80
C VAL A 155 -10.14 -15.84 -2.80
N VAL A 156 -9.62 -17.06 -2.71
CA VAL A 156 -10.03 -18.02 -1.67
C VAL A 156 -9.34 -17.69 -0.36
N ASN A 157 -8.04 -17.43 -0.40
CA ASN A 157 -7.23 -17.14 0.78
C ASN A 157 -6.83 -15.66 0.79
N GLY A 158 -7.23 -14.92 1.84
CA GLY A 158 -6.83 -13.52 2.05
C GLY A 158 -5.40 -13.38 2.59
N LYS A 159 -4.93 -12.13 2.71
CA LYS A 159 -3.68 -11.79 3.40
C LYS A 159 -3.67 -12.40 4.81
N PRO A 160 -2.61 -13.04 5.29
CA PRO A 160 -1.23 -13.04 4.78
C PRO A 160 -0.91 -14.12 3.73
N HIS A 161 -1.88 -14.87 3.21
CA HIS A 161 -1.63 -15.83 2.13
C HIS A 161 -1.17 -15.08 0.86
N PRO A 162 -0.23 -15.60 0.04
CA PRO A 162 0.31 -14.89 -1.13
C PRO A 162 -0.68 -14.74 -2.30
N GLU A 163 -1.79 -15.48 -2.30
CA GLU A 163 -2.75 -15.54 -3.41
C GLU A 163 -3.18 -14.16 -3.93
N PRO A 164 -3.54 -13.15 -3.08
CA PRO A 164 -3.99 -11.85 -3.56
C PRO A 164 -2.93 -11.15 -4.41
N TYR A 165 -1.68 -11.09 -3.94
CA TYR A 165 -0.60 -10.42 -4.67
C TYR A 165 -0.13 -11.21 -5.89
N LEU A 166 -0.10 -12.54 -5.82
CA LEU A 166 0.18 -13.38 -6.99
C LEU A 166 -0.86 -13.16 -8.09
N LYS A 167 -2.13 -13.05 -7.73
CA LYS A 167 -3.21 -12.73 -8.67
C LYS A 167 -3.05 -11.33 -9.24
N GLY A 168 -2.69 -10.34 -8.43
CA GLY A 168 -2.41 -8.99 -8.88
C GLY A 168 -1.29 -8.92 -9.93
N ALA A 169 -0.18 -9.60 -9.69
CA ALA A 169 0.92 -9.71 -10.64
C ALA A 169 0.48 -10.38 -11.95
N SER A 170 -0.30 -11.46 -11.85
CA SER A 170 -0.85 -12.17 -13.01
C SER A 170 -1.78 -11.30 -13.85
N LEU A 171 -2.64 -10.48 -13.22
CA LEU A 171 -3.52 -9.56 -13.94
C LEU A 171 -2.76 -8.47 -14.72
N LEU A 172 -1.59 -8.07 -14.20
CA LEU A 172 -0.70 -7.12 -14.87
C LEU A 172 0.20 -7.77 -15.92
N GLY A 173 0.24 -9.12 -15.99
CA GLY A 173 1.07 -9.86 -16.94
C GLY A 173 2.55 -9.93 -16.58
N PHE A 174 2.92 -9.72 -15.30
CA PHE A 174 4.30 -9.76 -14.83
C PHE A 174 4.54 -10.89 -13.84
N SER A 175 5.81 -11.35 -13.75
CA SER A 175 6.19 -12.26 -12.69
C SER A 175 6.20 -11.54 -11.33
N PRO A 176 5.96 -12.25 -10.22
CA PRO A 176 5.95 -11.63 -8.89
C PRO A 176 7.25 -10.88 -8.56
N GLN A 177 8.39 -11.41 -9.00
CA GLN A 177 9.72 -10.81 -8.75
C GLN A 177 9.93 -9.49 -9.49
N GLU A 178 9.13 -9.22 -10.52
CA GLU A 178 9.13 -7.96 -11.26
C GLU A 178 8.17 -6.92 -10.68
N CYS A 179 7.35 -7.31 -9.71
CA CYS A 179 6.41 -6.42 -9.05
C CYS A 179 6.98 -5.86 -7.74
N LEU A 180 6.68 -4.58 -7.49
CA LEU A 180 6.90 -3.91 -6.21
C LEU A 180 5.55 -3.73 -5.53
N VAL A 181 5.50 -3.96 -4.22
CA VAL A 181 4.28 -3.76 -3.42
C VAL A 181 4.46 -2.54 -2.51
N ILE A 182 3.40 -1.76 -2.34
CA ILE A 182 3.31 -0.71 -1.31
C ILE A 182 2.19 -1.10 -0.36
N GLU A 183 2.51 -1.24 0.92
CA GLU A 183 1.66 -1.82 1.95
C GLU A 183 1.90 -1.17 3.32
N ASP A 184 0.85 -1.09 4.14
CA ASP A 184 0.89 -0.47 5.46
C ASP A 184 0.67 -1.44 6.63
N ALA A 185 0.27 -2.70 6.32
CA ALA A 185 -0.10 -3.70 7.33
C ALA A 185 0.84 -4.91 7.31
N PRO A 186 1.17 -5.50 8.50
CA PRO A 186 2.01 -6.69 8.58
C PRO A 186 1.48 -7.88 7.77
N ALA A 187 0.15 -8.08 7.76
CA ALA A 187 -0.47 -9.19 7.01
C ALA A 187 -0.26 -9.05 5.49
N GLY A 188 -0.37 -7.83 4.96
CA GLY A 188 -0.14 -7.58 3.55
C GLY A 188 1.33 -7.67 3.16
N ILE A 189 2.23 -7.15 3.99
CA ILE A 189 3.69 -7.32 3.80
C ILE A 189 4.04 -8.81 3.75
N ALA A 190 3.56 -9.59 4.71
CA ALA A 190 3.79 -11.04 4.74
C ALA A 190 3.25 -11.74 3.48
N SER A 191 2.06 -11.35 3.00
CA SER A 191 1.44 -11.86 1.78
C SER A 191 2.31 -11.59 0.54
N ALA A 192 2.77 -10.36 0.36
CA ALA A 192 3.63 -9.98 -0.76
C ALA A 192 4.99 -10.67 -0.71
N LYS A 193 5.61 -10.76 0.48
CA LYS A 193 6.89 -11.44 0.70
C LYS A 193 6.77 -12.93 0.42
N ALA A 194 5.70 -13.59 0.87
CA ALA A 194 5.43 -14.99 0.58
C ALA A 194 5.24 -15.25 -0.93
N GLY A 195 4.74 -14.23 -1.68
CA GLY A 195 4.68 -14.24 -3.14
C GLY A 195 6.00 -13.96 -3.84
N GLY A 196 7.09 -13.68 -3.11
CA GLY A 196 8.42 -13.40 -3.66
C GLY A 196 8.59 -11.96 -4.17
N MET A 197 7.75 -11.02 -3.73
CA MET A 197 7.78 -9.62 -4.14
C MET A 197 8.65 -8.77 -3.19
N LYS A 198 9.15 -7.65 -3.70
CA LYS A 198 9.72 -6.57 -2.88
C LYS A 198 8.60 -5.71 -2.34
N VAL A 199 8.80 -5.17 -1.13
CA VAL A 199 7.77 -4.38 -0.44
C VAL A 199 8.35 -3.09 0.11
N ILE A 200 7.68 -1.98 -0.15
CA ILE A 200 7.82 -0.73 0.59
C ILE A 200 6.71 -0.71 1.64
N GLY A 201 7.09 -0.67 2.91
CA GLY A 201 6.16 -0.47 4.02
C GLY A 201 5.82 1.01 4.16
N LEU A 202 4.56 1.36 4.31
CA LEU A 202 4.09 2.71 4.57
C LEU A 202 3.65 2.80 6.03
N ALA A 203 4.33 3.62 6.83
CA ALA A 203 4.02 3.77 8.26
C ALA A 203 2.84 4.73 8.47
N SER A 204 1.67 4.34 7.96
CA SER A 204 0.40 5.06 8.08
C SER A 204 -0.52 4.46 9.14
N THR A 205 -0.87 3.19 9.03
CA THR A 205 -1.73 2.47 9.97
C THR A 205 -0.95 1.89 11.13
N TYR A 206 0.24 1.37 10.86
CA TYR A 206 1.15 0.83 11.88
C TYR A 206 2.46 1.62 11.94
N GLY A 207 3.05 1.70 13.13
CA GLY A 207 4.41 2.23 13.30
C GLY A 207 5.45 1.36 12.57
N ALA A 208 6.56 1.99 12.18
CA ALA A 208 7.63 1.35 11.42
C ALA A 208 8.18 0.07 12.09
N GLU A 209 8.10 -0.02 13.41
CA GLU A 209 8.56 -1.19 14.19
C GLU A 209 7.75 -2.47 13.88
N LYS A 210 6.50 -2.33 13.44
CA LYS A 210 5.64 -3.46 13.03
C LYS A 210 5.80 -3.84 11.56
N LEU A 211 6.44 -3.01 10.77
CA LEU A 211 6.62 -3.20 9.32
C LEU A 211 8.01 -3.74 8.96
N GLY A 212 8.75 -4.27 9.92
CA GLY A 212 10.17 -4.66 9.77
C GLY A 212 10.44 -5.75 8.72
N GLU A 213 9.45 -6.49 8.24
CA GLU A 213 9.59 -7.45 7.14
C GLU A 213 9.61 -6.79 5.76
N ALA A 214 9.20 -5.53 5.63
CA ALA A 214 9.31 -4.77 4.40
C ALA A 214 10.79 -4.56 4.02
N ASN A 215 11.08 -4.40 2.73
CA ASN A 215 12.45 -4.12 2.28
C ASN A 215 12.92 -2.72 2.72
N ILE A 216 11.99 -1.80 2.83
CA ILE A 216 12.21 -0.46 3.38
C ILE A 216 10.87 0.07 3.91
N VAL A 217 10.92 0.99 4.89
CA VAL A 217 9.74 1.66 5.43
C VAL A 217 9.85 3.15 5.17
N VAL A 218 8.76 3.76 4.70
CA VAL A 218 8.61 5.20 4.49
C VAL A 218 7.44 5.74 5.34
N SER A 219 7.47 7.03 5.64
CA SER A 219 6.42 7.68 6.45
C SER A 219 5.27 8.24 5.61
N GLY A 220 5.41 8.31 4.27
CA GLY A 220 4.37 8.84 3.39
C GLY A 220 4.67 8.63 1.92
N LEU A 221 3.62 8.57 1.09
CA LEU A 221 3.74 8.35 -0.36
C LEU A 221 4.51 9.47 -1.07
N LYS A 222 4.53 10.68 -0.54
CA LYS A 222 5.31 11.80 -1.10
C LYS A 222 6.82 11.56 -1.12
N GLN A 223 7.31 10.59 -0.34
CA GLN A 223 8.70 10.17 -0.37
C GLN A 223 9.01 9.23 -1.54
N ILE A 224 8.00 8.74 -2.25
CA ILE A 224 8.14 7.80 -3.36
C ILE A 224 8.03 8.55 -4.68
N GLN A 225 9.04 8.42 -5.52
CA GLN A 225 9.05 8.95 -6.89
C GLN A 225 9.22 7.82 -7.88
N THR A 226 8.52 7.91 -9.02
CA THR A 226 8.64 6.95 -10.10
C THR A 226 9.07 7.63 -11.40
N THR A 227 9.97 6.97 -12.11
CA THR A 227 10.37 7.36 -13.47
C THR A 227 10.39 6.14 -14.37
N VAL A 228 10.17 6.35 -15.66
CA VAL A 228 10.20 5.26 -16.65
C VAL A 228 11.57 5.25 -17.33
N GLU A 229 12.27 4.13 -17.27
CA GLU A 229 13.55 3.91 -17.98
C GLU A 229 13.33 3.65 -19.47
N ARG A 230 14.41 3.76 -20.28
CA ARG A 230 14.36 3.56 -21.72
C ARG A 230 13.83 2.18 -22.15
N GLU A 231 14.03 1.16 -21.31
CA GLU A 231 13.54 -0.21 -21.54
C GLU A 231 12.11 -0.42 -21.00
N GLY A 232 11.45 0.65 -20.56
CA GLY A 232 10.08 0.63 -20.06
C GLY A 232 9.94 0.10 -18.63
N ARG A 233 11.03 -0.14 -17.90
CA ARG A 233 10.99 -0.46 -16.47
C ARG A 233 10.69 0.79 -15.64
N LEU A 234 10.07 0.59 -14.50
CA LEU A 234 9.86 1.63 -13.50
C LEU A 234 11.07 1.69 -12.58
N LEU A 235 11.65 2.86 -12.46
CA LEU A 235 12.64 3.17 -11.45
C LEU A 235 11.92 3.89 -10.30
N VAL A 236 11.98 3.30 -9.12
CA VAL A 236 11.36 3.83 -7.91
C VAL A 236 12.46 4.33 -6.98
N SER A 237 12.49 5.63 -6.73
CA SER A 237 13.41 6.28 -5.80
C SER A 237 12.66 6.81 -4.58
N LEU A 238 13.37 6.88 -3.45
CA LEU A 238 12.82 7.29 -2.18
C LEU A 238 13.54 8.55 -1.67
N GLU A 239 12.80 9.64 -1.50
CA GLU A 239 13.34 10.89 -0.94
C GLU A 239 13.33 10.85 0.58
N GLY A 240 14.45 11.26 1.21
CA GLY A 240 14.56 11.45 2.66
C GLY A 240 14.45 10.16 3.50
N ALA A 241 14.53 8.99 2.88
CA ALA A 241 14.64 7.74 3.63
C ALA A 241 16.03 7.70 4.28
N GLU A 242 16.09 7.86 5.59
CA GLU A 242 17.28 7.53 6.35
C GLU A 242 17.64 6.07 6.08
N SER A 243 18.83 5.85 5.55
CA SER A 243 19.24 4.52 5.12
C SER A 243 19.26 3.56 6.31
N CYS A 244 18.37 2.59 6.29
CA CYS A 244 18.42 1.41 7.18
C CYS A 244 19.68 0.55 6.94
N LEU A 245 20.64 1.04 6.16
CA LEU A 245 21.89 0.38 5.80
C LEU A 245 22.95 0.39 6.92
N GLU A 246 22.77 1.18 7.99
CA GLU A 246 23.70 1.15 9.14
C GLU A 246 23.50 -0.09 10.06
N LYS A 247 22.52 -0.95 9.81
CA LYS A 247 22.31 -2.20 10.57
C LYS A 247 22.84 -3.45 9.87
N LEU A 248 23.56 -3.31 8.75
CA LEU A 248 24.10 -4.42 7.97
C LEU A 248 25.61 -4.37 7.77
N ILE A 249 26.35 -3.64 8.63
CA ILE A 249 27.82 -3.72 8.76
C ILE A 249 28.18 -4.23 10.15
#